data_19048fbd84d58d23b7060c0e2495d724
#
_entry.id   19048fbd84d58d23b7060c0e2495d724
#
_cell.length_a   1.000
_cell.length_b   1.000
_cell.length_c   1.000
_cell.angle_alpha   90.00
_cell.angle_beta   90.00
_cell.angle_gamma   90.00
#
_symmetry.space_group_name_H-M   'P 1'
#
loop_
_entity.id
_entity.type
_entity.pdbx_description
1 polymer ?
#
loop_
_entity_poly.entity_id
_entity_poly.type
_entity_poly.pdbx_seq_one_letter_code
_entity_poly.pdbx_strand_id
1 'polypeptide(L)'
;MYFERCSNQELDDKSQEHLSDLSDLIKLLNTHIEYGLDEKFANRLLNLGGKNKVTLPSKVAISALEYSWSKFVKRVVTEPKWTQNQWDTLVNSKIKNIYKVIRNKKICYISGWCLVRGDLILLQRGDFVPADIRVISCDCRLVVNNLIATKHSLEIKSHQSTSINFLKTENILLANTQIVMGSCRGLVLQTGNRTVFSGLVKQAQNFQFKVEPMADHEMLETDFLLN
;
A
#
# COMPACT_ATOMS: atom_id res chain seq x y z
N MET A 1 15.70 10.65 7.72
CA MET A 1 15.60 11.02 9.15
C MET A 1 14.30 11.74 9.53
N TYR A 2 13.70 12.61 8.71
CA TYR A 2 12.41 13.26 9.02
C TYR A 2 11.19 12.35 8.82
N PHE A 3 11.22 11.46 7.83
CA PHE A 3 10.13 10.51 7.55
C PHE A 3 9.99 9.42 8.61
N GLU A 4 11.08 9.05 9.28
CA GLU A 4 11.06 8.09 10.39
C GLU A 4 10.37 8.65 11.64
N ARG A 5 10.34 9.97 11.85
CA ARG A 5 9.68 10.57 13.02
C ARG A 5 8.19 10.84 12.86
N CYS A 6 7.72 11.13 11.65
CA CYS A 6 6.31 11.46 11.43
C CYS A 6 5.44 10.25 11.08
N SER A 7 6.03 9.18 10.52
CA SER A 7 5.28 7.96 10.15
C SER A 7 4.99 7.04 11.31
N ASN A 8 5.74 7.14 12.41
CA ASN A 8 5.69 6.13 13.47
C ASN A 8 4.52 6.34 14.45
N GLN A 9 4.07 7.55 14.74
CA GLN A 9 3.07 7.77 15.78
C GLN A 9 1.61 7.58 15.36
N GLU A 10 1.24 7.89 14.12
CA GLU A 10 -0.14 7.70 13.64
C GLU A 10 -0.38 6.38 12.89
N LEU A 11 0.67 5.75 12.38
CA LEU A 11 0.61 4.45 11.71
C LEU A 11 0.86 3.28 12.67
N ASP A 12 1.63 3.49 13.76
CA ASP A 12 1.89 2.48 14.79
C ASP A 12 0.63 2.12 15.62
N ASP A 13 -0.34 3.03 15.69
CA ASP A 13 -1.58 2.78 16.44
C ASP A 13 -2.62 1.96 15.65
N LYS A 14 -2.35 1.64 14.37
CA LYS A 14 -3.40 1.18 13.45
C LYS A 14 -3.61 -0.31 13.32
N SER A 15 -2.66 -1.15 13.63
CA SER A 15 -2.96 -2.59 13.80
C SER A 15 -1.72 -3.37 14.26
N GLN A 16 -1.78 -3.98 15.41
CA GLN A 16 -0.86 -5.05 15.82
C GLN A 16 -1.14 -6.37 15.06
N GLU A 17 -1.91 -6.30 13.98
CA GLU A 17 -2.35 -7.47 13.20
C GLU A 17 -1.19 -8.26 12.60
N HIS A 18 -0.05 -7.60 12.34
CA HIS A 18 1.18 -8.26 11.89
C HIS A 18 1.89 -9.05 12.99
N LEU A 19 1.64 -8.70 14.26
CA LEU A 19 2.19 -9.38 15.44
C LEU A 19 1.22 -10.44 15.99
N SER A 20 -0.08 -10.28 15.73
CA SER A 20 -1.11 -11.17 16.25
C SER A 20 -0.91 -12.61 15.77
N ASP A 21 -1.29 -13.58 16.61
CA ASP A 21 -1.36 -14.95 16.17
C ASP A 21 -2.32 -15.07 14.97
N LEU A 22 -1.94 -15.91 14.01
CA LEU A 22 -2.75 -16.11 12.80
C LEU A 22 -4.13 -16.69 13.15
N SER A 23 -4.20 -17.56 14.15
CA SER A 23 -5.46 -18.17 14.60
C SER A 23 -6.45 -17.13 15.13
N ASP A 24 -5.95 -16.14 15.88
CA ASP A 24 -6.80 -15.09 16.46
C ASP A 24 -7.20 -14.07 15.40
N LEU A 25 -6.30 -13.78 14.47
CA LEU A 25 -6.59 -12.91 13.34
C LEU A 25 -7.66 -13.49 12.41
N ILE A 26 -7.62 -14.80 12.16
CA ILE A 26 -8.63 -15.52 11.37
C ILE A 26 -10.00 -15.46 12.05
N LYS A 27 -10.06 -15.66 13.37
CA LYS A 27 -11.31 -15.49 14.14
C LYS A 27 -11.83 -14.07 14.08
N LEU A 28 -10.95 -13.08 14.29
CA LEU A 28 -11.29 -11.65 14.24
C LEU A 28 -11.87 -11.25 12.89
N LEU A 29 -11.30 -11.78 11.80
CA LEU A 29 -11.74 -11.46 10.44
C LEU A 29 -12.88 -12.34 9.94
N ASN A 30 -13.37 -13.26 10.78
CA ASN A 30 -14.44 -14.22 10.45
C ASN A 30 -14.18 -14.94 9.12
N THR A 31 -12.94 -15.41 8.94
CA THR A 31 -12.47 -16.12 7.74
C THR A 31 -11.89 -17.49 8.09
N HIS A 32 -11.48 -18.26 7.11
CA HIS A 32 -10.87 -19.57 7.33
C HIS A 32 -9.65 -19.73 6.42
N ILE A 33 -8.55 -20.27 6.96
CA ILE A 33 -7.26 -20.35 6.25
C ILE A 33 -7.30 -21.17 4.95
N GLU A 34 -8.20 -22.15 4.85
CA GLU A 34 -8.34 -23.01 3.68
C GLU A 34 -9.56 -22.62 2.83
N TYR A 35 -10.64 -22.20 3.49
CA TYR A 35 -11.92 -22.00 2.84
C TYR A 35 -12.20 -20.56 2.45
N GLY A 36 -11.45 -19.63 3.04
CA GLY A 36 -11.64 -18.19 2.84
C GLY A 36 -12.94 -17.68 3.48
N LEU A 37 -13.34 -16.49 3.07
CA LEU A 37 -14.58 -15.87 3.47
C LEU A 37 -15.80 -16.58 2.86
N ASP A 38 -16.92 -16.53 3.58
CA ASP A 38 -18.23 -16.76 2.97
C ASP A 38 -18.55 -15.64 1.97
N GLU A 39 -19.03 -16.01 0.78
CA GLU A 39 -19.27 -15.04 -0.29
C GLU A 39 -20.38 -14.04 0.05
N LYS A 40 -21.43 -14.48 0.74
CA LYS A 40 -22.52 -13.57 1.19
C LYS A 40 -22.00 -12.57 2.20
N PHE A 41 -21.09 -13.02 3.08
CA PHE A 41 -20.45 -12.16 4.06
C PHE A 41 -19.49 -11.17 3.36
N ALA A 42 -18.68 -11.62 2.40
CA ALA A 42 -17.81 -10.76 1.60
C ALA A 42 -18.61 -9.67 0.85
N ASN A 43 -19.75 -10.03 0.26
CA ASN A 43 -20.62 -9.07 -0.42
C ASN A 43 -21.24 -8.04 0.55
N ARG A 44 -21.58 -8.44 1.77
CA ARG A 44 -22.03 -7.48 2.81
C ARG A 44 -20.90 -6.52 3.18
N LEU A 45 -19.68 -7.01 3.39
CA LEU A 45 -18.52 -6.17 3.68
C LEU A 45 -18.23 -5.18 2.55
N LEU A 46 -18.36 -5.61 1.29
CA LEU A 46 -18.19 -4.76 0.13
C LEU A 46 -19.25 -3.66 0.05
N ASN A 47 -20.50 -4.00 0.34
CA ASN A 47 -21.60 -3.02 0.33
C ASN A 47 -21.46 -1.99 1.47
N LEU A 48 -20.99 -2.41 2.65
CA LEU A 48 -20.80 -1.52 3.79
C LEU A 48 -19.51 -0.68 3.68
N GLY A 49 -18.42 -1.30 3.25
CA GLY A 49 -17.09 -0.67 3.19
C GLY A 49 -16.76 0.03 1.87
N GLY A 50 -17.57 -0.22 0.83
CA GLY A 50 -17.32 0.28 -0.52
C GLY A 50 -16.20 -0.48 -1.24
N LYS A 51 -15.91 -0.03 -2.44
CA LYS A 51 -14.86 -0.62 -3.29
C LYS A 51 -13.47 -0.34 -2.73
N ASN A 52 -12.56 -1.28 -2.93
CA ASN A 52 -11.14 -1.13 -2.64
C ASN A 52 -10.51 -0.12 -3.61
N LYS A 53 -10.73 1.15 -3.35
CA LYS A 53 -10.20 2.28 -4.12
C LYS A 53 -9.63 3.32 -3.17
N VAL A 54 -8.53 3.94 -3.57
CA VAL A 54 -7.99 5.12 -2.91
C VAL A 54 -8.66 6.35 -3.49
N THR A 55 -9.34 7.14 -2.67
CA THR A 55 -10.02 8.34 -3.14
C THR A 55 -9.02 9.45 -3.45
N LEU A 56 -9.37 10.26 -4.46
CA LEU A 56 -8.62 11.46 -4.78
C LEU A 56 -8.64 12.41 -3.57
N PRO A 57 -7.50 12.84 -3.10
CA PRO A 57 -7.43 13.81 -2.04
C PRO A 57 -8.00 15.17 -2.47
N SER A 58 -8.69 15.87 -1.56
CA SER A 58 -9.36 17.14 -1.87
C SER A 58 -8.43 18.33 -2.15
N LYS A 59 -7.18 18.24 -1.67
CA LYS A 59 -6.10 19.21 -1.94
C LYS A 59 -4.81 18.46 -2.14
N VAL A 60 -4.26 18.48 -3.33
CA VAL A 60 -2.93 17.94 -3.63
C VAL A 60 -1.93 19.08 -3.53
N ALA A 61 -1.07 18.95 -2.58
CA ALA A 61 -0.09 19.98 -2.28
C ALA A 61 1.32 19.59 -2.76
N ILE A 62 1.99 20.51 -3.43
CA ILE A 62 3.10 20.27 -4.36
C ILE A 62 4.49 20.24 -3.72
N SER A 63 4.70 20.90 -2.58
CA SER A 63 6.07 21.25 -2.12
C SER A 63 6.76 20.29 -1.15
N ALA A 64 6.07 19.31 -0.59
CA ALA A 64 6.62 18.51 0.51
C ALA A 64 7.32 17.20 0.10
N LEU A 65 7.37 16.87 -1.19
CA LEU A 65 7.73 15.52 -1.65
C LEU A 65 9.08 15.40 -2.35
N GLU A 66 9.95 16.38 -2.25
CA GLU A 66 11.18 16.38 -3.02
C GLU A 66 12.20 15.29 -2.68
N TYR A 67 12.05 14.54 -1.58
CA TYR A 67 13.20 13.77 -1.11
C TYR A 67 13.06 12.24 -0.96
N SER A 68 11.92 11.59 -1.14
CA SER A 68 11.89 10.15 -0.76
C SER A 68 10.98 9.21 -1.52
N TRP A 69 10.25 9.65 -2.50
CA TRP A 69 9.23 8.81 -3.11
C TRP A 69 9.54 8.50 -4.57
N SER A 70 9.10 7.33 -5.03
CA SER A 70 9.26 6.93 -6.43
C SER A 70 8.74 8.03 -7.37
N LYS A 71 9.26 8.08 -8.59
CA LYS A 71 8.80 8.99 -9.67
C LYS A 71 7.26 9.06 -9.78
N PHE A 72 6.59 8.01 -9.35
CA PHE A 72 5.14 7.89 -9.33
C PHE A 72 4.50 8.86 -8.33
N VAL A 73 4.94 8.87 -7.07
CA VAL A 73 4.37 9.76 -6.05
C VAL A 73 4.75 11.20 -6.32
N LYS A 74 5.97 11.45 -6.79
CA LYS A 74 6.39 12.78 -7.25
C LYS A 74 5.43 13.31 -8.32
N ARG A 75 5.08 12.49 -9.32
CA ARG A 75 4.13 12.86 -10.37
C ARG A 75 2.71 13.10 -9.84
N VAL A 76 2.23 12.28 -8.91
CA VAL A 76 0.90 12.43 -8.28
C VAL A 76 0.77 13.75 -7.56
N VAL A 77 1.84 14.23 -6.95
CA VAL A 77 1.82 15.41 -6.07
C VAL A 77 2.19 16.70 -6.80
N THR A 78 2.99 16.63 -7.86
CA THR A 78 3.43 17.83 -8.61
C THR A 78 2.42 18.36 -9.62
N GLU A 79 1.37 17.61 -9.94
CA GLU A 79 0.35 18.10 -10.87
C GLU A 79 -0.84 18.77 -10.12
N PRO A 80 -1.08 20.09 -10.33
CA PRO A 80 -1.95 20.87 -9.45
C PRO A 80 -3.45 20.63 -9.58
N LYS A 81 -3.92 19.85 -10.55
CA LYS A 81 -5.35 19.60 -10.80
C LYS A 81 -5.61 18.20 -11.35
N TRP A 82 -5.53 17.21 -10.48
CA TRP A 82 -5.95 15.86 -10.84
C TRP A 82 -7.47 15.79 -10.97
N THR A 83 -7.94 15.31 -12.12
CA THR A 83 -9.32 14.87 -12.24
C THR A 83 -9.49 13.48 -11.65
N GLN A 84 -10.71 13.11 -11.26
CA GLN A 84 -11.00 11.77 -10.73
C GLN A 84 -10.59 10.67 -11.74
N ASN A 85 -10.77 10.88 -13.03
CA ASN A 85 -10.40 9.93 -14.07
C ASN A 85 -8.88 9.73 -14.17
N GLN A 86 -8.10 10.80 -14.09
CA GLN A 86 -6.63 10.73 -14.08
C GLN A 86 -6.12 10.00 -12.83
N TRP A 87 -6.71 10.28 -11.67
CA TRP A 87 -6.41 9.59 -10.42
C TRP A 87 -6.74 8.11 -10.50
N ASP A 88 -7.92 7.76 -10.98
CA ASP A 88 -8.33 6.37 -11.14
C ASP A 88 -7.43 5.63 -12.14
N THR A 89 -7.00 6.30 -13.21
CA THR A 89 -6.06 5.71 -14.17
C THR A 89 -4.69 5.50 -13.57
N LEU A 90 -4.17 6.42 -12.79
CA LEU A 90 -2.81 6.35 -12.27
C LEU A 90 -2.70 5.47 -11.02
N VAL A 91 -3.62 5.66 -10.07
CA VAL A 91 -3.56 5.02 -8.74
C VAL A 91 -4.37 3.73 -8.70
N ASN A 92 -5.62 3.79 -9.15
CA ASN A 92 -6.56 2.69 -8.98
C ASN A 92 -6.54 1.66 -10.13
N SER A 93 -5.90 1.96 -11.27
CA SER A 93 -5.84 1.03 -12.39
C SER A 93 -5.13 -0.28 -12.06
N LYS A 94 -4.04 -0.21 -11.30
CA LYS A 94 -3.27 -1.38 -10.89
C LYS A 94 -4.06 -2.28 -9.95
N ILE A 95 -4.89 -1.68 -9.10
CA ILE A 95 -5.77 -2.40 -8.18
C ILE A 95 -6.93 -3.07 -8.92
N LYS A 96 -7.34 -2.55 -10.08
CA LYS A 96 -8.48 -3.06 -10.85
C LYS A 96 -8.25 -4.46 -11.44
N ASN A 97 -7.03 -4.92 -11.53
CA ASN A 97 -6.69 -6.24 -12.08
C ASN A 97 -7.53 -7.36 -11.47
N ILE A 98 -7.59 -8.49 -12.16
CA ILE A 98 -8.28 -9.70 -11.68
C ILE A 98 -7.31 -10.51 -10.83
N TYR A 99 -7.75 -10.90 -9.66
CA TYR A 99 -6.98 -11.68 -8.69
C TYR A 99 -7.68 -13.01 -8.39
N LYS A 100 -6.87 -14.02 -8.07
CA LYS A 100 -7.34 -15.29 -7.55
C LYS A 100 -7.58 -15.15 -6.05
N VAL A 101 -8.80 -15.39 -5.61
CA VAL A 101 -9.23 -15.29 -4.20
C VAL A 101 -9.95 -16.57 -3.81
N ILE A 102 -9.73 -17.04 -2.60
CA ILE A 102 -10.42 -18.20 -2.07
C ILE A 102 -11.63 -17.73 -1.28
N ARG A 103 -12.82 -18.10 -1.71
CA ARG A 103 -14.11 -17.92 -1.00
C ARG A 103 -14.92 -19.18 -1.09
N ASN A 104 -15.62 -19.56 -0.02
CA ASN A 104 -16.45 -20.78 0.03
C ASN A 104 -15.71 -22.03 -0.48
N LYS A 105 -14.45 -22.23 -0.10
CA LYS A 105 -13.60 -23.37 -0.52
C LYS A 105 -13.26 -23.38 -2.03
N LYS A 106 -13.60 -22.33 -2.78
CA LYS A 106 -13.39 -22.25 -4.22
C LYS A 106 -12.49 -21.10 -4.58
N ILE A 107 -11.70 -21.28 -5.62
CA ILE A 107 -10.93 -20.19 -6.23
C ILE A 107 -11.89 -19.38 -7.09
N CYS A 108 -12.00 -18.10 -6.75
CA CYS A 108 -12.79 -17.11 -7.48
C CYS A 108 -11.84 -16.12 -8.15
N TYR A 109 -12.21 -15.63 -9.30
CA TYR A 109 -11.49 -14.58 -10.03
C TYR A 109 -12.26 -13.28 -9.87
N ILE A 110 -11.76 -12.37 -9.05
CA ILE A 110 -12.45 -11.11 -8.75
C ILE A 110 -11.55 -9.91 -9.03
N SER A 111 -12.18 -8.79 -9.39
CA SER A 111 -11.46 -7.53 -9.48
C SER A 111 -10.91 -7.13 -8.12
N GLY A 112 -9.69 -6.65 -8.07
CA GLY A 112 -9.11 -6.11 -6.83
C GLY A 112 -9.95 -5.00 -6.19
N TRP A 113 -10.81 -4.32 -6.96
CA TRP A 113 -11.78 -3.36 -6.41
C TRP A 113 -12.87 -4.00 -5.54
N CYS A 114 -13.10 -5.31 -5.72
CA CYS A 114 -14.10 -6.07 -4.96
C CYS A 114 -13.48 -6.86 -3.79
N LEU A 115 -12.18 -6.65 -3.52
CA LEU A 115 -11.52 -7.21 -2.35
C LEU A 115 -12.06 -6.57 -1.08
N VAL A 116 -12.22 -7.41 -0.07
CA VAL A 116 -12.64 -7.00 1.26
C VAL A 116 -11.68 -7.52 2.32
N ARG A 117 -11.68 -6.90 3.48
CA ARG A 117 -10.92 -7.36 4.64
C ARG A 117 -11.30 -8.80 5.00
N GLY A 118 -10.31 -9.67 5.18
CA GLY A 118 -10.51 -11.09 5.46
C GLY A 118 -10.48 -11.99 4.23
N ASP A 119 -10.40 -11.45 2.99
CA ASP A 119 -10.21 -12.26 1.80
C ASP A 119 -8.85 -12.99 1.83
N LEU A 120 -8.85 -14.25 1.37
CA LEU A 120 -7.63 -15.00 1.06
C LEU A 120 -7.26 -14.82 -0.39
N ILE A 121 -6.17 -14.12 -0.64
CA ILE A 121 -5.66 -13.83 -1.99
C ILE A 121 -4.44 -14.67 -2.32
N LEU A 122 -4.33 -15.09 -3.57
CA LEU A 122 -3.16 -15.74 -4.14
C LEU A 122 -2.46 -14.75 -5.07
N LEU A 123 -1.21 -14.44 -4.76
CA LEU A 123 -0.38 -13.53 -5.54
C LEU A 123 0.83 -14.26 -6.11
N GLN A 124 1.25 -13.86 -7.29
CA GLN A 124 2.39 -14.43 -8.01
C GLN A 124 3.25 -13.34 -8.63
N ARG A 125 4.42 -13.72 -9.13
CA ARG A 125 5.33 -12.83 -9.84
C ARG A 125 4.58 -12.03 -10.92
N GLY A 126 4.81 -10.71 -10.90
CA GLY A 126 4.19 -9.74 -11.82
C GLY A 126 2.95 -9.06 -11.26
N ASP A 127 2.29 -9.66 -10.27
CA ASP A 127 1.11 -9.06 -9.67
C ASP A 127 1.47 -7.78 -8.89
N PHE A 128 0.59 -6.78 -8.98
CA PHE A 128 0.56 -5.68 -8.04
C PHE A 128 -0.23 -6.09 -6.80
N VAL A 129 0.25 -5.71 -5.64
CA VAL A 129 -0.42 -5.95 -4.37
C VAL A 129 -1.61 -4.99 -4.26
N PRO A 130 -2.86 -5.49 -4.25
CA PRO A 130 -4.05 -4.64 -4.35
C PRO A 130 -4.50 -4.00 -3.03
N ALA A 131 -3.97 -4.45 -1.90
CA ALA A 131 -4.39 -4.09 -0.55
C ALA A 131 -3.22 -4.31 0.41
N ASP A 132 -3.33 -3.89 1.68
CA ASP A 132 -2.36 -4.33 2.68
C ASP A 132 -2.68 -5.76 3.10
N ILE A 133 -1.71 -6.66 2.97
CA ILE A 133 -1.90 -8.10 3.03
C ILE A 133 -0.89 -8.69 3.99
N ARG A 134 -1.36 -9.56 4.91
CA ARG A 134 -0.50 -10.41 5.70
C ARG A 134 -0.18 -11.70 4.94
N VAL A 135 1.09 -12.00 4.79
CA VAL A 135 1.57 -13.26 4.20
C VAL A 135 1.26 -14.40 5.16
N ILE A 136 0.54 -15.41 4.70
CA ILE A 136 0.23 -16.63 5.44
C ILE A 136 1.23 -17.72 5.08
N SER A 137 1.50 -17.86 3.79
CA SER A 137 2.51 -18.78 3.25
C SER A 137 3.09 -18.22 1.96
N CYS A 138 4.35 -18.53 1.69
CA CYS A 138 5.02 -18.11 0.46
C CYS A 138 6.02 -19.17 0.02
N ASP A 139 6.40 -19.08 -1.24
CA ASP A 139 7.53 -19.84 -1.77
C ASP A 139 8.84 -19.44 -1.09
N CYS A 140 9.89 -20.24 -1.25
CA CYS A 140 11.20 -20.07 -0.59
C CYS A 140 11.79 -18.67 -0.72
N ARG A 141 11.41 -17.89 -1.71
CA ARG A 141 11.94 -16.54 -1.95
C ARG A 141 10.86 -15.63 -2.52
N LEU A 142 10.14 -14.96 -1.63
CA LEU A 142 9.21 -13.91 -2.00
C LEU A 142 9.94 -12.56 -2.00
N VAL A 143 10.01 -11.90 -3.14
CA VAL A 143 10.64 -10.58 -3.28
C VAL A 143 9.63 -9.61 -3.85
N VAL A 144 9.50 -8.45 -3.21
CA VAL A 144 8.64 -7.36 -3.65
C VAL A 144 9.44 -6.11 -3.96
N ASN A 145 8.94 -5.34 -4.91
CA ASN A 145 9.43 -3.99 -5.17
C ASN A 145 8.63 -3.00 -4.32
N ASN A 146 9.24 -2.55 -3.22
CA ASN A 146 8.60 -1.67 -2.25
C ASN A 146 9.16 -0.24 -2.37
N LEU A 147 8.90 0.41 -3.49
CA LEU A 147 9.32 1.81 -3.71
C LEU A 147 8.53 2.82 -2.85
N ILE A 148 7.51 2.35 -2.12
CA ILE A 148 6.58 3.22 -1.40
C ILE A 148 7.07 3.53 0.01
N ALA A 149 7.54 2.51 0.73
CA ALA A 149 7.83 2.63 2.16
C ALA A 149 9.32 2.76 2.48
N THR A 150 10.23 2.36 1.58
CA THR A 150 11.65 2.29 1.85
C THR A 150 12.50 2.86 0.71
N LYS A 151 13.74 3.23 1.04
CA LYS A 151 14.75 3.64 0.04
C LYS A 151 15.22 2.45 -0.81
N HIS A 152 15.02 1.24 -0.35
CA HIS A 152 15.39 0.02 -1.05
C HIS A 152 14.23 -0.45 -1.92
N SER A 153 14.49 -0.63 -3.20
CA SER A 153 13.48 -1.05 -4.16
C SER A 153 13.02 -2.50 -3.99
N LEU A 154 13.91 -3.37 -3.49
CA LEU A 154 13.63 -4.80 -3.35
C LEU A 154 13.69 -5.21 -1.89
N GLU A 155 12.65 -5.89 -1.44
CA GLU A 155 12.54 -6.45 -0.09
C GLU A 155 12.18 -7.93 -0.15
N ILE A 156 12.81 -8.71 0.71
CA ILE A 156 12.45 -10.11 0.94
C ILE A 156 11.28 -10.12 1.91
N LYS A 157 10.28 -10.94 1.61
CA LYS A 157 9.09 -11.13 2.43
C LYS A 157 8.95 -12.59 2.83
N SER A 158 8.36 -12.82 3.99
CA SER A 158 8.12 -14.13 4.55
C SER A 158 6.78 -14.15 5.31
N HIS A 159 6.39 -15.30 5.85
CA HIS A 159 5.21 -15.41 6.71
C HIS A 159 5.49 -15.01 8.18
N GLN A 160 6.75 -14.83 8.56
CA GLN A 160 7.16 -14.52 9.93
C GLN A 160 7.17 -13.00 10.15
N SER A 161 6.76 -12.59 11.35
CA SER A 161 6.92 -11.21 11.78
C SER A 161 8.35 -11.00 12.25
N THR A 162 9.04 -10.04 11.64
CA THR A 162 10.45 -9.74 11.94
C THR A 162 10.64 -8.41 12.65
N SER A 163 9.59 -7.61 12.73
CA SER A 163 9.65 -6.25 13.30
C SER A 163 8.34 -5.87 13.96
N ILE A 164 8.43 -5.11 15.04
CA ILE A 164 7.27 -4.43 15.68
C ILE A 164 6.69 -3.38 14.72
N ASN A 165 7.53 -2.78 13.89
CA ASN A 165 7.08 -1.77 12.92
C ASN A 165 6.41 -2.44 11.71
N PHE A 166 5.13 -2.11 11.50
CA PHE A 166 4.31 -2.63 10.40
C PHE A 166 4.92 -2.40 9.02
N LEU A 167 5.64 -1.30 8.82
CA LEU A 167 6.27 -0.97 7.54
C LEU A 167 7.55 -1.76 7.27
N LYS A 168 8.22 -2.26 8.32
CA LYS A 168 9.52 -2.94 8.23
C LYS A 168 9.42 -4.46 8.37
N THR A 169 8.24 -4.97 8.73
CA THR A 169 8.05 -6.41 8.93
C THR A 169 8.02 -7.16 7.60
N GLU A 170 8.52 -8.39 7.61
CA GLU A 170 8.55 -9.23 6.40
C GLU A 170 7.19 -9.84 6.07
N ASN A 171 6.31 -10.01 7.04
CA ASN A 171 5.03 -10.69 6.85
C ASN A 171 3.91 -9.79 6.29
N ILE A 172 4.23 -8.55 5.94
CA ILE A 172 3.27 -7.60 5.34
C ILE A 172 3.69 -7.21 3.93
N LEU A 173 2.73 -7.30 3.03
CA LEU A 173 2.78 -6.72 1.68
C LEU A 173 1.95 -5.45 1.68
N LEU A 174 2.54 -4.35 1.27
CA LEU A 174 1.85 -3.06 1.21
C LEU A 174 1.15 -2.87 -0.15
N ALA A 175 -0.01 -2.24 -0.13
CA ALA A 175 -0.74 -1.88 -1.34
C ALA A 175 0.14 -1.10 -2.34
N ASN A 176 -0.06 -1.35 -3.64
CA ASN A 176 0.72 -0.75 -4.74
C ASN A 176 2.18 -1.19 -4.88
N THR A 177 2.66 -2.12 -4.07
CA THR A 177 3.94 -2.81 -4.33
C THR A 177 3.76 -3.88 -5.41
N GLN A 178 4.85 -4.40 -5.96
CA GLN A 178 4.81 -5.43 -7.00
C GLN A 178 5.60 -6.66 -6.58
N ILE A 179 5.03 -7.85 -6.81
CA ILE A 179 5.74 -9.12 -6.63
C ILE A 179 6.75 -9.27 -7.78
N VAL A 180 8.03 -9.28 -7.45
CA VAL A 180 9.13 -9.44 -8.42
C VAL A 180 9.53 -10.90 -8.56
N MET A 181 9.48 -11.65 -7.47
CA MET A 181 9.85 -13.07 -7.43
C MET A 181 9.00 -13.82 -6.42
N GLY A 182 8.70 -15.08 -6.71
CA GLY A 182 7.94 -15.98 -5.87
C GLY A 182 6.45 -15.84 -6.00
N SER A 183 5.74 -16.55 -5.15
CA SER A 183 4.29 -16.50 -4.98
C SER A 183 3.92 -16.60 -3.50
N CYS A 184 2.72 -16.14 -3.16
CA CYS A 184 2.25 -16.23 -1.78
C CYS A 184 0.74 -16.38 -1.70
N ARG A 185 0.30 -16.90 -0.55
CA ARG A 185 -1.06 -16.79 -0.05
C ARG A 185 -1.07 -15.73 1.04
N GLY A 186 -1.98 -14.80 0.93
CA GLY A 186 -2.10 -13.70 1.89
C GLY A 186 -3.52 -13.48 2.36
N LEU A 187 -3.63 -12.83 3.50
CA LEU A 187 -4.87 -12.41 4.13
C LEU A 187 -5.00 -10.90 4.00
N VAL A 188 -6.06 -10.42 3.39
CA VAL A 188 -6.33 -8.99 3.22
C VAL A 188 -6.66 -8.36 4.58
N LEU A 189 -5.83 -7.41 5.01
CA LEU A 189 -5.99 -6.68 6.26
C LEU A 189 -6.72 -5.36 6.06
N GLN A 190 -6.24 -4.53 5.13
CA GLN A 190 -6.80 -3.20 4.90
C GLN A 190 -6.98 -2.94 3.40
N THR A 191 -8.06 -2.24 3.04
CA THR A 191 -8.44 -1.92 1.68
C THR A 191 -8.71 -0.42 1.49
N GLY A 192 -8.50 0.07 0.28
CA GLY A 192 -8.83 1.43 -0.14
C GLY A 192 -8.18 2.51 0.72
N ASN A 193 -8.99 3.40 1.26
CA ASN A 193 -8.54 4.52 2.07
C ASN A 193 -7.94 4.15 3.43
N ARG A 194 -8.02 2.90 3.82
CA ARG A 194 -7.44 2.39 5.07
C ARG A 194 -6.05 1.80 4.90
N THR A 195 -5.58 1.62 3.66
CA THR A 195 -4.23 1.13 3.38
C THR A 195 -3.16 2.12 3.82
N VAL A 196 -1.97 1.60 4.12
CA VAL A 196 -0.78 2.41 4.38
C VAL A 196 -0.53 3.38 3.24
N PHE A 197 -0.63 2.91 2.01
CA PHE A 197 -0.46 3.75 0.83
C PHE A 197 -1.39 4.98 0.85
N SER A 198 -2.67 4.79 1.17
CA SER A 198 -3.61 5.91 1.30
C SER A 198 -3.25 6.85 2.45
N GLY A 199 -2.79 6.31 3.58
CA GLY A 199 -2.30 7.10 4.71
C GLY A 199 -1.13 8.01 4.30
N LEU A 200 -0.17 7.45 3.60
CA LEU A 200 0.99 8.20 3.10
C LEU A 200 0.58 9.30 2.10
N VAL A 201 -0.36 9.01 1.19
CA VAL A 201 -0.90 10.03 0.28
C VAL A 201 -1.56 11.18 1.04
N LYS A 202 -2.32 10.89 2.09
CA LYS A 202 -2.96 11.92 2.94
C LYS A 202 -1.94 12.73 3.72
N GLN A 203 -0.93 12.09 4.30
CA GLN A 203 0.14 12.79 5.03
C GLN A 203 0.90 13.73 4.11
N ALA A 204 1.22 13.31 2.89
CA ALA A 204 1.87 14.16 1.90
C ALA A 204 1.11 15.49 1.65
N GLN A 205 -0.20 15.50 1.82
CA GLN A 205 -1.03 16.70 1.69
C GLN A 205 -0.90 17.66 2.87
N ASN A 206 -0.72 17.13 4.09
CA ASN A 206 -0.68 17.93 5.31
C ASN A 206 0.65 18.67 5.48
N PHE A 207 1.72 18.25 4.80
CA PHE A 207 3.04 18.87 4.92
C PHE A 207 3.19 20.21 4.19
N GLN A 208 2.25 20.62 3.36
CA GLN A 208 2.34 21.87 2.59
C GLN A 208 2.18 23.15 3.41
N PHE A 209 1.65 23.11 4.61
CA PHE A 209 1.32 24.33 5.35
C PHE A 209 2.47 24.90 6.16
N LYS A 210 3.69 24.36 6.08
CA LYS A 210 4.84 24.81 6.91
C LYS A 210 6.10 25.22 6.12
N VAL A 211 6.02 25.43 4.83
CA VAL A 211 7.16 26.02 4.12
C VAL A 211 6.92 27.51 3.97
N GLU A 212 7.56 28.30 4.83
CA GLU A 212 7.75 29.74 4.63
C GLU A 212 8.48 29.94 3.29
N PRO A 213 8.12 30.97 2.50
CA PRO A 213 8.84 31.26 1.27
C PRO A 213 10.30 31.55 1.65
N MET A 214 11.22 30.73 1.19
CA MET A 214 12.64 31.08 1.22
C MET A 214 12.79 32.34 0.41
N ALA A 215 13.26 33.40 1.06
CA ALA A 215 13.65 34.64 0.45
C ALA A 215 14.65 34.37 -0.68
N ASP A 216 14.42 35.00 -1.81
CA ASP A 216 15.32 35.00 -2.98
C ASP A 216 16.73 35.38 -2.52
N HIS A 217 17.62 34.43 -2.41
CA HIS A 217 19.04 34.67 -2.32
C HIS A 217 19.75 34.06 -3.52
N GLU A 218 20.07 34.98 -4.42
CA GLU A 218 21.22 34.98 -5.34
C GLU A 218 21.60 33.67 -6.03
N MET A 219 21.19 33.56 -7.28
CA MET A 219 21.90 32.77 -8.28
C MET A 219 23.32 33.31 -8.41
N LEU A 220 24.29 32.64 -7.82
CA LEU A 220 25.67 32.78 -8.20
C LEU A 220 25.90 31.95 -9.47
N GLU A 221 25.98 32.65 -10.57
CA GLU A 221 26.63 32.17 -11.81
C GLU A 221 28.03 31.67 -11.46
N THR A 222 28.25 30.38 -11.60
CA THR A 222 29.60 29.86 -11.71
C THR A 222 29.82 29.38 -13.12
N ASP A 223 30.62 30.17 -13.81
CA ASP A 223 31.22 29.93 -15.11
C ASP A 223 31.82 28.54 -15.22
N PHE A 224 31.34 27.76 -16.16
CA PHE A 224 32.12 26.67 -16.74
C PHE A 224 33.13 27.26 -17.75
N LEU A 225 34.33 27.48 -17.33
CA LEU A 225 35.47 27.61 -18.24
C LEU A 225 36.14 26.24 -18.42
N LEU A 226 36.14 25.88 -19.66
CA LEU A 226 36.95 24.82 -20.27
C LEU A 226 38.43 24.92 -19.90
N ASN A 227 39.02 23.80 -19.49
CA ASN A 227 40.31 23.32 -20.01
C ASN A 227 40.47 21.83 -19.76
#